data_f1641a36b6cc7fc5628403384567a3b5
#
_entry.id   f1641a36b6cc7fc5628403384567a3b5
#
_cell.length_a   1.000
_cell.length_b   1.000
_cell.length_c   1.000
_cell.angle_alpha   90.00
_cell.angle_beta   90.00
_cell.angle_gamma   90.00
#
_symmetry.space_group_name_H-M   'P 1'
#
loop_
_entity.id
_entity.type
_entity.pdbx_description
1 polymer ?
#
loop_
_entity_poly.entity_id
_entity_poly.type
_entity_poly.pdbx_seq_one_letter_code
_entity_poly.pdbx_strand_id
1 'polypeptide(L)'
;MGVDTARSFPLPDAFETDVVVYLTPWCPYCMMARRLLDSRGIAYSTHDVTGDSDARSWLRTASGQHTVPQIFIGGRSVGGFTELAELDASGGLPARA
;
A
#
# COMPACT_ATOMS: atom_id res chain seq x y z
N MET A 1 -20.92 -7.29 15.74
CA MET A 1 -21.48 -7.12 14.97
C MET A 1 -21.14 -6.30 13.92
N GLY A 2 -21.27 -6.31 13.01
CA GLY A 2 -21.10 -5.57 11.84
C GLY A 2 -20.21 -4.36 11.88
N VAL A 3 -19.23 -4.33 12.74
CA VAL A 3 -18.36 -3.19 12.76
C VAL A 3 -17.70 -2.95 11.45
N ASP A 4 -17.41 -3.99 10.71
CA ASP A 4 -16.75 -3.81 9.45
C ASP A 4 -17.60 -3.12 8.43
N THR A 5 -18.89 -3.17 8.59
CA THR A 5 -19.76 -2.50 7.65
C THR A 5 -19.66 -1.00 7.73
N ALA A 6 -19.08 -0.48 8.82
CA ALA A 6 -18.89 0.95 8.95
C ALA A 6 -17.60 1.43 8.30
N ARG A 7 -16.81 0.52 7.80
CA ARG A 7 -15.52 0.89 7.22
C ARG A 7 -15.74 1.50 5.83
N SER A 8 -15.22 2.69 5.62
CA SER A 8 -15.46 3.44 4.40
C SER A 8 -14.38 3.23 3.34
N PHE A 9 -13.39 2.41 3.62
CA PHE A 9 -12.29 2.18 2.68
C PHE A 9 -11.92 0.70 2.68
N PRO A 10 -11.36 0.20 1.57
CA PRO A 10 -11.01 -1.22 1.50
C PRO A 10 -9.71 -1.50 2.25
N LEU A 11 -9.71 -2.59 3.01
CA LEU A 11 -8.50 -3.12 3.63
C LEU A 11 -7.73 -3.93 2.59
N PRO A 12 -6.45 -4.28 2.88
CA PRO A 12 -5.65 -5.00 1.89
C PRO A 12 -6.27 -6.29 1.39
N ASP A 13 -7.01 -7.02 2.24
CA ASP A 13 -7.60 -8.27 1.82
C ASP A 13 -8.86 -8.10 0.96
N ALA A 14 -9.31 -6.88 0.78
CA ALA A 14 -10.44 -6.60 -0.11
C ALA A 14 -10.02 -6.57 -1.58
N PHE A 15 -8.72 -6.58 -1.85
CA PHE A 15 -8.20 -6.53 -3.21
C PHE A 15 -7.78 -7.92 -3.67
N GLU A 16 -7.78 -8.12 -4.99
CA GLU A 16 -7.40 -9.41 -5.56
C GLU A 16 -5.90 -9.61 -5.60
N THR A 17 -5.14 -8.53 -5.54
CA THR A 17 -3.68 -8.60 -5.60
C THR A 17 -3.10 -8.68 -4.20
N ASP A 18 -1.96 -9.37 -4.05
CA ASP A 18 -1.26 -9.42 -2.78
C ASP A 18 -0.66 -8.08 -2.40
N VAL A 19 -0.30 -7.28 -3.40
CA VAL A 19 0.34 -5.98 -3.16
C VAL A 19 -0.70 -4.89 -3.30
N VAL A 20 -0.80 -4.06 -2.27
CA VAL A 20 -1.74 -2.94 -2.25
C VAL A 20 -0.98 -1.69 -1.85
N VAL A 21 -1.19 -0.60 -2.58
CA VAL A 21 -0.54 0.67 -2.34
C VAL A 21 -1.59 1.72 -2.00
N TYR A 22 -1.50 2.27 -0.80
CA TYR A 22 -2.33 3.40 -0.39
C TYR A 22 -1.56 4.67 -0.71
N LEU A 23 -2.15 5.55 -1.51
CA LEU A 23 -1.39 6.65 -2.12
C LEU A 23 -2.26 7.89 -2.28
N THR A 24 -1.61 8.96 -2.77
CA THR A 24 -2.30 10.12 -3.31
C THR A 24 -1.78 10.37 -4.72
N PRO A 25 -2.60 11.00 -5.59
CA PRO A 25 -2.22 11.11 -7.01
C PRO A 25 -1.00 11.99 -7.28
N TRP A 26 -0.73 12.95 -6.40
CA TRP A 26 0.35 13.91 -6.68
C TRP A 26 1.60 13.68 -5.85
N CYS A 27 1.74 12.52 -5.27
CA CYS A 27 2.87 12.19 -4.42
C CYS A 27 4.02 11.63 -5.27
N PRO A 28 5.19 12.28 -5.30
CA PRO A 28 6.31 11.75 -6.08
C PRO A 28 6.75 10.36 -5.62
N TYR A 29 6.78 10.14 -4.31
CA TYR A 29 7.17 8.83 -3.79
C TYR A 29 6.13 7.76 -4.13
N CYS A 30 4.86 8.15 -4.23
CA CYS A 30 3.83 7.22 -4.68
C CYS A 30 4.08 6.79 -6.12
N MET A 31 4.46 7.74 -6.96
CA MET A 31 4.79 7.43 -8.35
C MET A 31 6.02 6.54 -8.45
N MET A 32 7.01 6.79 -7.60
CA MET A 32 8.22 5.96 -7.57
C MET A 32 7.90 4.53 -7.17
N ALA A 33 7.02 4.36 -6.18
CA ALA A 33 6.60 3.03 -5.75
C ALA A 33 5.90 2.28 -6.89
N ARG A 34 5.01 2.97 -7.59
CA ARG A 34 4.29 2.37 -8.71
C ARG A 34 5.25 1.97 -9.82
N ARG A 35 6.20 2.83 -10.15
CA ARG A 35 7.21 2.52 -11.19
C ARG A 35 8.05 1.32 -10.80
N LEU A 36 8.42 1.23 -9.54
CA LEU A 36 9.21 0.08 -9.09
C LEU A 36 8.44 -1.21 -9.28
N LEU A 37 7.20 -1.24 -8.83
CA LEU A 37 6.37 -2.44 -8.96
C LEU A 37 6.12 -2.78 -10.44
N ASP A 38 5.86 -1.77 -11.26
CA ASP A 38 5.67 -1.97 -12.69
C ASP A 38 6.91 -2.54 -13.33
N SER A 39 8.09 -2.04 -12.97
CA SER A 39 9.34 -2.48 -13.55
C SER A 39 9.66 -3.92 -13.19
N ARG A 40 9.14 -4.40 -12.09
CA ARG A 40 9.33 -5.79 -11.67
C ARG A 40 8.22 -6.71 -12.17
N GLY A 41 7.23 -6.16 -12.88
CA GLY A 41 6.11 -6.94 -13.38
C GLY A 41 5.20 -7.45 -12.28
N ILE A 42 5.13 -6.76 -11.15
CA ILE A 42 4.33 -7.18 -10.02
C ILE A 42 2.96 -6.53 -10.11
N ALA A 43 1.91 -7.34 -10.09
CA ALA A 43 0.54 -6.82 -10.06
C ALA A 43 0.25 -6.22 -8.70
N TYR A 44 -0.38 -5.06 -8.68
CA TYR A 44 -0.75 -4.39 -7.44
C TYR A 44 -2.04 -3.62 -7.64
N SER A 45 -2.70 -3.34 -6.53
CA SER A 45 -3.90 -2.51 -6.50
C SER A 45 -3.57 -1.22 -5.76
N THR A 46 -4.33 -0.17 -6.02
CA THR A 46 -4.12 1.11 -5.36
C THR A 46 -5.40 1.61 -4.74
N HIS A 47 -5.25 2.39 -3.68
CA HIS A 47 -6.37 3.12 -3.08
C HIS A 47 -5.93 4.55 -2.80
N ASP A 48 -6.69 5.50 -3.35
CA ASP A 48 -6.40 6.92 -3.16
C ASP A 48 -6.99 7.36 -1.81
N VAL A 49 -6.11 7.83 -0.94
CA VAL A 49 -6.53 8.25 0.42
C VAL A 49 -6.71 9.76 0.52
N THR A 50 -6.76 10.47 -0.60
CA THR A 50 -6.99 11.91 -0.60
C THR A 50 -8.34 12.20 0.05
N GLY A 51 -8.34 13.00 1.11
CA GLY A 51 -9.56 13.35 1.81
C GLY A 51 -10.18 12.22 2.60
N ASP A 52 -9.50 11.08 2.72
CA ASP A 52 -10.03 9.91 3.43
C ASP A 52 -9.34 9.81 4.78
N SER A 53 -9.89 10.53 5.77
CA SER A 53 -9.27 10.59 7.08
C SER A 53 -9.33 9.24 7.81
N ASP A 54 -10.36 8.45 7.54
CA ASP A 54 -10.48 7.13 8.16
C ASP A 54 -9.38 6.19 7.66
N ALA A 55 -9.15 6.19 6.36
CA ALA A 55 -8.09 5.37 5.80
C ALA A 55 -6.72 5.82 6.32
N ARG A 56 -6.50 7.13 6.37
CA ARG A 56 -5.22 7.64 6.85
C ARG A 56 -4.99 7.33 8.32
N SER A 57 -6.04 7.38 9.14
CA SER A 57 -5.93 7.01 10.53
C SER A 57 -5.59 5.53 10.69
N TRP A 58 -6.26 4.69 9.90
CA TRP A 58 -5.97 3.25 9.90
C TRP A 58 -4.52 2.98 9.47
N LEU A 59 -4.06 3.68 8.43
CA LEU A 59 -2.68 3.49 7.95
C LEU A 59 -1.67 3.80 9.05
N ARG A 60 -1.91 4.85 9.82
CA ARG A 60 -1.02 5.21 10.92
C ARG A 60 -0.90 4.08 11.92
N THR A 61 -2.00 3.47 12.26
CA THR A 61 -2.01 2.35 13.20
C THR A 61 -1.37 1.12 12.59
N ALA A 62 -1.71 0.81 11.34
CA ALA A 62 -1.28 -0.44 10.70
C ALA A 62 0.21 -0.40 10.31
N SER A 63 0.72 0.76 9.93
CA SER A 63 2.09 0.87 9.44
C SER A 63 3.05 1.53 10.43
N GLY A 64 2.51 2.24 11.41
CA GLY A 64 3.32 3.05 12.30
C GLY A 64 3.83 4.33 11.66
N GLN A 65 3.39 4.64 10.44
CA GLN A 65 3.81 5.83 9.70
C GLN A 65 2.57 6.59 9.26
N HIS A 66 2.74 7.90 9.06
CA HIS A 66 1.61 8.74 8.65
C HIS A 66 1.82 9.37 7.28
N THR A 67 2.72 8.81 6.49
CA THR A 67 3.04 9.30 5.15
C THR A 67 2.48 8.36 4.11
N VAL A 68 2.43 8.83 2.87
CA VAL A 68 2.12 8.00 1.70
C VAL A 68 3.32 8.02 0.77
N PRO A 69 3.55 6.96 0.00
CA PRO A 69 2.72 5.76 -0.11
C PRO A 69 2.89 4.85 1.10
N GLN A 70 1.91 3.98 1.31
CA GLN A 70 2.05 2.87 2.26
C GLN A 70 1.73 1.60 1.52
N ILE A 71 2.64 0.66 1.56
CA ILE A 71 2.56 -0.57 0.78
C ILE A 71 2.31 -1.75 1.71
N PHE A 72 1.37 -2.61 1.31
CA PHE A 72 1.07 -3.85 2.02
C PHE A 72 1.28 -5.02 1.08
N ILE A 73 1.88 -6.07 1.58
CA ILE A 73 2.11 -7.30 0.82
C ILE A 73 1.58 -8.46 1.65
N GLY A 74 0.60 -9.17 1.11
CA GLY A 74 -0.05 -10.26 1.84
C GLY A 74 -0.70 -9.79 3.12
N GLY A 75 -1.19 -8.57 3.16
CA GLY A 75 -1.82 -7.98 4.33
C GLY A 75 -0.87 -7.41 5.36
N ARG A 76 0.43 -7.49 5.11
CA ARG A 76 1.45 -7.03 6.06
C ARG A 76 2.04 -5.70 5.59
N SER A 77 2.23 -4.79 6.53
CA SER A 77 2.79 -3.48 6.22
C SER A 77 4.27 -3.60 5.85
N VAL A 78 4.62 -3.06 4.69
CA VAL A 78 6.02 -2.93 4.28
C VAL A 78 6.56 -1.56 4.68
N GLY A 79 5.72 -0.54 4.63
CA GLY A 79 6.11 0.82 4.87
C GLY A 79 5.97 1.66 3.62
N GLY A 80 6.80 2.67 3.48
CA GLY A 80 6.77 3.58 2.34
C GLY A 80 7.68 3.14 1.22
N PHE A 81 7.98 4.07 0.32
CA PHE A 81 8.83 3.77 -0.83
C PHE A 81 10.23 3.31 -0.41
N THR A 82 10.81 3.95 0.60
CA THR A 82 12.16 3.59 1.04
C THR A 82 12.22 2.13 1.45
N GLU A 83 11.25 1.70 2.27
CA GLU A 83 11.20 0.31 2.71
C GLU A 83 10.91 -0.64 1.55
N LEU A 84 10.07 -0.21 0.61
CA LEU A 84 9.80 -1.03 -0.58
C LEU A 84 11.06 -1.21 -1.41
N ALA A 85 11.83 -0.15 -1.60
CA ALA A 85 13.07 -0.21 -2.36
C ALA A 85 14.10 -1.10 -1.67
N GLU A 86 14.17 -1.05 -0.35
CA GLU A 86 15.07 -1.90 0.41
C GLU A 86 14.68 -3.37 0.25
N LEU A 87 13.38 -3.64 0.30
CA LEU A 87 12.88 -4.99 0.13
C LEU A 87 13.22 -5.50 -1.27
N ASP A 88 13.06 -4.66 -2.28
CA ASP A 88 13.41 -5.00 -3.66
C ASP A 88 14.89 -5.33 -3.78
N ALA A 89 15.74 -4.49 -3.19
CA ALA A 89 17.19 -4.68 -3.27
C ALA A 89 17.64 -5.98 -2.60
N SER A 90 16.91 -6.41 -1.58
CA SER A 90 17.24 -7.65 -0.88
C SER A 90 16.62 -8.88 -1.52
N GLY A 91 15.88 -8.72 -2.61
CA GLY A 91 15.20 -9.82 -3.27
C GLY A 91 13.95 -10.30 -2.58
N GLY A 92 13.39 -9.46 -1.68
CA GLY A 92 12.24 -9.86 -0.87
C GLY A 92 10.88 -9.57 -1.47
N LEU A 93 10.81 -8.98 -2.66
CA LEU A 93 9.52 -8.76 -3.30
C LEU A 93 8.94 -10.09 -3.79
N PRO A 94 7.61 -10.20 -3.80
CA PRO A 94 7.00 -11.44 -4.26
C PRO A 94 7.29 -11.68 -5.73
N ALA A 95 7.28 -12.94 -6.11
CA ALA A 95 7.43 -13.30 -7.50
C ALA A 95 6.26 -12.74 -8.29
N ARG A 96 6.51 -12.45 -9.54
CA ARG A 96 5.49 -12.01 -10.45
C ARG A 96 4.40 -13.06 -10.57
N ALA A 97 3.18 -12.61 -10.51
CA ALA A 97 2.06 -13.55 -10.66
C ALA A 97 1.85 -13.97 -12.09
#